data_3135c2dd3984fb0da03262a9454999aa
#
_entry.id   3135c2dd3984fb0da03262a9454999aa
#
_cell.length_a   1.000
_cell.length_b   1.000
_cell.length_c   1.000
_cell.angle_alpha   90.00
_cell.angle_beta   90.00
_cell.angle_gamma   90.00
#
_symmetry.space_group_name_H-M   'P 1'
#
loop_
_entity.id
_entity.type
_entity.pdbx_description
1 polymer ?
#
loop_
_entity_poly.entity_id
_entity_poly.type
_entity_poly.pdbx_seq_one_letter_code
_entity_poly.pdbx_strand_id
1 'polypeptide(L)'
;MGKTVAVSFEGNDVKILHTSLKRNTLSIIKSEIIDEKEFDAYLSNSKAKEFLVSYNFIETMHDTITVPPVKAKFLEKVIASKISKVTKRRDITYITFQIGEKLSGNKKELEIYFFAVNNDELKDVIDRFHRQDKVVKAIYPSLFSAAALIRRSFKEESVLGALNTGNETGVFFLKKGAIHFIRNYESTEPTLTDFDIQNINMTINYCFQSLRTNPSSVLMLGELASSSNITFTTISPLASFFKPDDIQCSREIFSEFLLPIASVYASKGSNIMSRDFKNIYALRNYMTYAATLFIIIAVLALGFSLYSGSRISDKRNKIKEASMELHNVDNIYTDYQERTENTDKLMTMVNYMNQSSPDLGELLRKIGSISSSSITFKSIEAKMNRENMFIILIKGTSSVDSYTSLQSSFEEMIDIIKEIKHAEVNSSDLNINNQSFSIELQYKKSA
;
A
#
# COMPACT_ATOMS: atom_id res chain seq x y z
N MET A 1 4.05 -14.71 15.67
CA MET A 1 2.84 -14.48 16.46
C MET A 1 2.54 -13.00 16.45
N GLY A 2 1.50 -12.57 15.75
CA GLY A 2 1.17 -11.16 15.68
C GLY A 2 0.36 -10.75 16.90
N LYS A 3 0.94 -9.95 17.78
CA LYS A 3 0.16 -9.16 18.74
C LYS A 3 -0.54 -8.08 17.93
N THR A 4 -1.84 -7.95 18.08
CA THR A 4 -2.65 -6.94 17.40
C THR A 4 -3.35 -6.10 18.43
N VAL A 5 -3.38 -4.80 18.24
CA VAL A 5 -4.19 -3.89 19.05
C VAL A 5 -5.39 -3.45 18.22
N ALA A 6 -6.57 -3.73 18.72
CA ALA A 6 -7.82 -3.34 18.11
C ALA A 6 -8.48 -2.24 18.96
N VAL A 7 -9.02 -1.23 18.30
CA VAL A 7 -9.63 -0.07 18.93
C VAL A 7 -11.00 0.16 18.33
N SER A 8 -12.00 0.48 19.17
CA SER A 8 -13.28 1.02 18.70
C SER A 8 -13.58 2.36 19.35
N PHE A 9 -14.23 3.24 18.60
CA PHE A 9 -14.74 4.51 19.06
C PHE A 9 -16.26 4.37 19.23
N GLU A 10 -16.75 4.48 20.44
CA GLU A 10 -18.16 4.24 20.80
C GLU A 10 -18.67 5.38 21.69
N GLY A 11 -19.27 6.38 21.07
CA GLY A 11 -19.65 7.60 21.79
C GLY A 11 -18.43 8.37 22.28
N ASN A 12 -18.36 8.59 23.60
CA ASN A 12 -17.22 9.23 24.25
C ASN A 12 -16.13 8.24 24.68
N ASP A 13 -16.39 6.95 24.53
CA ASP A 13 -15.48 5.90 24.99
C ASP A 13 -14.65 5.35 23.84
N VAL A 14 -13.38 5.09 24.14
CA VAL A 14 -12.49 4.33 23.26
C VAL A 14 -12.16 3.02 23.92
N LYS A 15 -12.64 1.93 23.32
CA LYS A 15 -12.39 0.58 23.81
C LYS A 15 -11.17 -0.01 23.11
N ILE A 16 -10.19 -0.41 23.89
CA ILE A 16 -8.88 -0.85 23.40
C ILE A 16 -8.65 -2.30 23.80
N LEU A 17 -8.30 -3.13 22.83
CA LEU A 17 -8.10 -4.56 23.04
C LEU A 17 -6.75 -5.01 22.49
N HIS A 18 -5.90 -5.50 23.38
CA HIS A 18 -4.65 -6.17 23.02
C HIS A 18 -4.91 -7.65 22.86
N THR A 19 -4.65 -8.18 21.67
CA THR A 19 -4.98 -9.56 21.31
C THR A 19 -3.82 -10.31 20.72
N SER A 20 -3.93 -11.62 20.77
CA SER A 20 -3.08 -12.55 20.02
C SER A 20 -3.95 -13.58 19.31
N LEU A 21 -3.79 -13.68 18.00
CA LEU A 21 -4.50 -14.67 17.18
C LEU A 21 -3.58 -15.87 16.88
N LYS A 22 -3.97 -17.06 17.36
CA LYS A 22 -3.26 -18.31 17.11
C LYS A 22 -4.21 -19.32 16.48
N ARG A 23 -3.89 -19.86 15.32
CA ARG A 23 -4.68 -20.94 14.66
C ARG A 23 -6.19 -20.70 14.72
N ASN A 24 -6.63 -19.46 14.52
CA ASN A 24 -8.05 -19.07 14.57
C ASN A 24 -8.63 -18.81 15.99
N THR A 25 -7.89 -19.06 17.06
CA THR A 25 -8.30 -18.74 18.43
C THR A 25 -7.78 -17.38 18.83
N LEU A 26 -8.68 -16.49 19.23
CA LEU A 26 -8.37 -15.16 19.74
C LEU A 26 -8.17 -15.22 21.27
N SER A 27 -7.01 -14.82 21.72
CA SER A 27 -6.72 -14.66 23.16
C SER A 27 -6.62 -13.18 23.48
N ILE A 28 -7.35 -12.72 24.47
CA ILE A 28 -7.28 -11.35 24.98
C ILE A 28 -6.13 -11.25 25.98
N ILE A 29 -5.24 -10.32 25.73
CA ILE A 29 -4.08 -10.07 26.61
C ILE A 29 -4.39 -8.96 27.62
N LYS A 30 -5.04 -7.88 27.14
CA LYS A 30 -5.42 -6.72 27.93
C LYS A 30 -6.63 -6.04 27.28
N SER A 31 -7.54 -5.55 28.08
CA SER A 31 -8.68 -4.73 27.66
C SER A 31 -8.73 -3.46 28.48
N GLU A 32 -9.02 -2.33 27.86
CA GLU A 32 -9.08 -1.00 28.50
C GLU A 32 -10.19 -0.18 27.87
N ILE A 33 -10.89 0.60 28.70
CA ILE A 33 -11.82 1.65 28.24
C ILE A 33 -11.23 2.97 28.73
N ILE A 34 -11.16 3.94 27.84
CA ILE A 34 -10.67 5.28 28.16
C ILE A 34 -11.61 6.33 27.53
N ASP A 35 -11.65 7.52 28.11
CA ASP A 35 -12.31 8.66 27.48
C ASP A 35 -11.61 9.02 26.16
N GLU A 36 -12.38 9.41 25.15
CA GLU A 36 -11.83 9.77 23.85
C GLU A 36 -10.78 10.91 23.93
N LYS A 37 -10.92 11.81 24.90
CA LYS A 37 -9.97 12.90 25.15
C LYS A 37 -8.60 12.41 25.62
N GLU A 38 -8.55 11.25 26.27
CA GLU A 38 -7.32 10.65 26.79
C GLU A 38 -6.63 9.78 25.73
N PHE A 39 -7.29 9.52 24.61
CA PHE A 39 -6.79 8.58 23.61
C PHE A 39 -5.44 9.01 22.99
N ASP A 40 -5.21 10.30 22.76
CA ASP A 40 -3.95 10.79 22.21
C ASP A 40 -2.77 10.58 23.18
N ALA A 41 -3.03 10.73 24.49
CA ALA A 41 -2.05 10.41 25.53
C ALA A 41 -1.79 8.89 25.60
N TYR A 42 -2.82 8.07 25.45
CA TYR A 42 -2.64 6.62 25.33
C TYR A 42 -1.78 6.25 24.12
N LEU A 43 -2.07 6.81 22.94
CA LEU A 43 -1.29 6.54 21.73
C LEU A 43 0.19 6.89 21.92
N SER A 44 0.50 8.05 22.49
CA SER A 44 1.89 8.49 22.73
C SER A 44 2.66 7.52 23.64
N ASN A 45 2.00 7.00 24.66
CA ASN A 45 2.58 6.08 25.64
C ASN A 45 2.59 4.61 25.20
N SER A 46 1.77 4.26 24.21
CA SER A 46 1.64 2.88 23.74
C SER A 46 2.88 2.37 23.02
N LYS A 47 3.34 1.18 23.36
CA LYS A 47 4.42 0.47 22.63
C LYS A 47 3.94 -0.13 21.30
N ALA A 48 2.64 -0.25 21.10
CA ALA A 48 2.07 -0.75 19.86
C ALA A 48 2.31 0.24 18.73
N LYS A 49 2.69 -0.27 17.56
CA LYS A 49 2.89 0.56 16.35
C LYS A 49 1.75 0.46 15.36
N GLU A 50 1.00 -0.65 15.38
CA GLU A 50 -0.05 -0.95 14.41
C GLU A 50 -1.38 -1.19 15.11
N PHE A 51 -2.44 -0.60 14.56
CA PHE A 51 -3.79 -0.66 15.12
C PHE A 51 -4.80 -1.09 14.06
N LEU A 52 -5.78 -1.90 14.49
CA LEU A 52 -7.04 -2.10 13.77
C LEU A 52 -8.07 -1.18 14.40
N VAL A 53 -8.82 -0.47 13.58
CA VAL A 53 -9.78 0.52 14.06
C VAL A 53 -11.18 0.12 13.60
N SER A 54 -12.13 0.07 14.54
CA SER A 54 -13.56 0.06 14.28
C SER A 54 -14.09 1.46 14.57
N TYR A 55 -14.72 2.09 13.59
CA TYR A 55 -15.13 3.48 13.70
C TYR A 55 -16.56 3.68 13.23
N ASN A 56 -17.34 4.43 14.03
CA ASN A 56 -18.69 4.82 13.65
C ASN A 56 -18.64 6.17 12.94
N PHE A 57 -18.72 6.12 11.60
CA PHE A 57 -18.71 7.33 10.77
C PHE A 57 -20.05 8.07 10.88
N ILE A 58 -20.00 9.38 11.06
CA ILE A 58 -21.17 10.24 11.22
C ILE A 58 -21.86 10.47 9.87
N GLU A 59 -21.07 10.87 8.86
CA GLU A 59 -21.59 11.14 7.52
C GLU A 59 -21.46 9.91 6.62
N THR A 60 -22.43 9.02 6.68
CA THR A 60 -22.44 7.82 5.84
C THR A 60 -23.51 7.88 4.76
N MET A 61 -23.21 7.29 3.62
CA MET A 61 -24.14 7.06 2.53
C MET A 61 -24.05 5.60 2.09
N HIS A 62 -25.19 4.97 2.02
CA HIS A 62 -25.26 3.57 1.59
C HIS A 62 -26.54 3.33 0.79
N ASP A 63 -26.43 2.52 -0.24
CA ASP A 63 -27.56 2.16 -1.09
C ASP A 63 -27.19 0.96 -1.97
N THR A 64 -28.15 0.45 -2.69
CA THR A 64 -27.97 -0.59 -3.73
C THR A 64 -28.03 0.03 -5.10
N ILE A 65 -26.99 -0.18 -5.89
CA ILE A 65 -26.93 0.24 -7.30
C ILE A 65 -26.94 -0.99 -8.22
N THR A 66 -27.54 -0.83 -9.38
CA THR A 66 -27.48 -1.84 -10.45
C THR A 66 -26.44 -1.44 -11.49
N VAL A 67 -25.60 -2.38 -11.87
CA VAL A 67 -24.51 -2.16 -12.81
C VAL A 67 -24.61 -3.17 -13.95
N PRO A 68 -24.56 -2.74 -15.22
CA PRO A 68 -24.57 -3.67 -16.34
C PRO A 68 -23.32 -4.57 -16.29
N PRO A 69 -23.42 -5.82 -16.77
CA PRO A 69 -22.28 -6.72 -16.82
C PRO A 69 -21.24 -6.17 -17.81
N VAL A 70 -20.11 -5.74 -17.27
CA VAL A 70 -18.98 -5.21 -18.03
C VAL A 70 -17.74 -6.05 -17.73
N LYS A 71 -16.73 -6.00 -18.63
CA LYS A 71 -15.45 -6.66 -18.37
C LYS A 71 -14.87 -6.17 -17.03
N ALA A 72 -14.30 -7.07 -16.25
CA ALA A 72 -13.79 -6.79 -14.90
C ALA A 72 -12.92 -5.53 -14.79
N LYS A 73 -12.09 -5.24 -15.82
CA LYS A 73 -11.26 -4.04 -15.87
C LYS A 73 -12.02 -2.71 -15.93
N PHE A 74 -13.30 -2.73 -16.30
CA PHE A 74 -14.16 -1.53 -16.38
C PHE A 74 -15.15 -1.45 -15.24
N LEU A 75 -15.42 -2.58 -14.56
CA LEU A 75 -16.44 -2.69 -13.52
C LEU A 75 -16.26 -1.62 -12.44
N GLU A 76 -15.04 -1.46 -11.95
CA GLU A 76 -14.73 -0.49 -10.91
C GLU A 76 -15.02 0.95 -11.34
N LYS A 77 -14.67 1.32 -12.57
CA LYS A 77 -14.94 2.67 -13.09
C LYS A 77 -16.44 2.93 -13.24
N VAL A 78 -17.20 1.91 -13.65
CA VAL A 78 -18.67 2.02 -13.79
C VAL A 78 -19.31 2.14 -12.41
N ILE A 79 -18.90 1.36 -11.43
CA ILE A 79 -19.34 1.47 -10.04
C ILE A 79 -19.04 2.87 -9.50
N ALA A 80 -17.81 3.35 -9.61
CA ALA A 80 -17.41 4.68 -9.16
C ALA A 80 -18.27 5.78 -9.76
N SER A 81 -18.50 5.73 -11.08
CA SER A 81 -19.35 6.69 -11.77
C SER A 81 -20.81 6.65 -11.28
N LYS A 82 -21.36 5.47 -11.02
CA LYS A 82 -22.72 5.32 -10.50
C LYS A 82 -22.84 5.83 -9.06
N ILE A 83 -21.91 5.47 -8.19
CA ILE A 83 -21.88 5.95 -6.80
C ILE A 83 -21.79 7.48 -6.78
N SER A 84 -20.88 8.07 -7.55
CA SER A 84 -20.75 9.54 -7.63
C SER A 84 -22.05 10.22 -8.12
N LYS A 85 -22.80 9.59 -9.02
CA LYS A 85 -24.10 10.12 -9.47
C LYS A 85 -25.18 10.03 -8.39
N VAL A 86 -25.22 8.94 -7.64
CA VAL A 86 -26.20 8.72 -6.56
C VAL A 86 -25.90 9.63 -5.36
N THR A 87 -24.65 9.67 -4.94
CA THR A 87 -24.25 10.45 -3.77
C THR A 87 -24.14 11.95 -4.05
N LYS A 88 -24.00 12.35 -5.32
CA LYS A 88 -23.71 13.73 -5.76
C LYS A 88 -22.46 14.33 -5.09
N ARG A 89 -21.62 13.49 -4.49
CA ARG A 89 -20.36 13.87 -3.83
C ARG A 89 -19.17 13.24 -4.57
N ARG A 90 -18.06 13.95 -4.60
CA ARG A 90 -16.80 13.45 -5.20
C ARG A 90 -15.77 13.07 -4.15
N ASP A 91 -15.92 13.62 -2.97
CA ASP A 91 -14.94 13.52 -1.87
C ASP A 91 -15.35 12.45 -0.85
N ILE A 92 -15.50 11.23 -1.37
CA ILE A 92 -15.93 10.06 -0.61
C ILE A 92 -15.03 8.87 -0.89
N THR A 93 -14.81 8.09 0.17
CA THR A 93 -14.26 6.73 0.06
C THR A 93 -15.37 5.72 0.30
N TYR A 94 -15.38 4.63 -0.45
CA TYR A 94 -16.44 3.64 -0.38
C TYR A 94 -15.91 2.20 -0.46
N ILE A 95 -16.70 1.29 0.08
CA ILE A 95 -16.57 -0.16 -0.10
C ILE A 95 -17.82 -0.68 -0.82
N THR A 96 -17.65 -1.75 -1.57
CA THR A 96 -18.75 -2.33 -2.37
C THR A 96 -18.82 -3.83 -2.21
N PHE A 97 -20.04 -4.36 -2.24
CA PHE A 97 -20.33 -5.78 -2.15
C PHE A 97 -21.34 -6.15 -3.23
N GLN A 98 -21.02 -7.15 -4.02
CA GLN A 98 -22.01 -7.75 -4.91
C GLN A 98 -22.99 -8.56 -4.07
N ILE A 99 -24.26 -8.17 -4.09
CA ILE A 99 -25.33 -8.77 -3.29
C ILE A 99 -26.26 -9.65 -4.12
N GLY A 100 -26.28 -9.49 -5.43
CA GLY A 100 -27.15 -10.26 -6.31
C GLY A 100 -26.98 -9.95 -7.79
N GLU A 101 -27.89 -10.52 -8.55
CA GLU A 101 -28.09 -10.24 -9.96
C GLU A 101 -29.59 -9.94 -10.19
N LYS A 102 -29.91 -8.93 -10.97
CA LYS A 102 -31.27 -8.56 -11.35
C LYS A 102 -31.44 -8.68 -12.86
N LEU A 103 -32.55 -9.21 -13.27
CA LEU A 103 -32.94 -9.21 -14.68
C LEU A 103 -33.65 -7.89 -15.00
N SER A 104 -33.07 -7.10 -15.89
CA SER A 104 -33.68 -5.91 -16.44
C SER A 104 -33.97 -6.15 -17.94
N GLY A 105 -35.20 -6.58 -18.25
CA GLY A 105 -35.53 -7.13 -19.54
C GLY A 105 -34.74 -8.40 -19.83
N ASN A 106 -34.03 -8.46 -20.98
CA ASN A 106 -33.18 -9.62 -21.36
C ASN A 106 -31.73 -9.50 -20.91
N LYS A 107 -31.39 -8.50 -20.09
CA LYS A 107 -30.02 -8.28 -19.63
C LYS A 107 -29.91 -8.57 -18.13
N LYS A 108 -28.88 -9.34 -17.76
CA LYS A 108 -28.49 -9.50 -16.36
C LYS A 108 -27.75 -8.25 -15.93
N GLU A 109 -28.11 -7.66 -14.80
CA GLU A 109 -27.44 -6.55 -14.15
C GLU A 109 -26.93 -7.04 -12.78
N LEU A 110 -25.75 -6.54 -12.35
CA LEU A 110 -25.20 -6.83 -11.04
C LEU A 110 -25.85 -5.88 -10.03
N GLU A 111 -26.35 -6.42 -8.92
CA GLU A 111 -26.75 -5.64 -7.75
C GLU A 111 -25.58 -5.49 -6.81
N ILE A 112 -25.19 -4.24 -6.55
CA ILE A 112 -24.04 -3.90 -5.74
C ILE A 112 -24.50 -2.97 -4.62
N TYR A 113 -24.32 -3.43 -3.39
CA TYR A 113 -24.47 -2.58 -2.21
C TYR A 113 -23.17 -1.80 -2.02
N PHE A 114 -23.29 -0.49 -1.80
CA PHE A 114 -22.14 0.35 -1.45
C PHE A 114 -22.34 1.02 -0.09
N PHE A 115 -21.25 1.27 0.59
CA PHE A 115 -21.18 2.07 1.79
C PHE A 115 -20.04 3.07 1.62
N ALA A 116 -20.37 4.35 1.74
CA ALA A 116 -19.47 5.47 1.50
C ALA A 116 -19.39 6.38 2.73
N VAL A 117 -18.22 6.94 2.96
CA VAL A 117 -17.92 7.88 4.05
C VAL A 117 -17.24 9.12 3.49
N ASN A 118 -17.27 10.21 4.23
CA ASN A 118 -16.54 11.43 3.90
C ASN A 118 -15.03 11.19 4.06
N ASN A 119 -14.25 11.67 3.06
CA ASN A 119 -12.80 11.54 3.08
C ASN A 119 -12.15 12.34 4.20
N ASP A 120 -12.68 13.49 4.57
CA ASP A 120 -12.12 14.34 5.62
C ASP A 120 -12.22 13.61 6.96
N GLU A 121 -13.39 13.05 7.30
CA GLU A 121 -13.58 12.27 8.52
C GLU A 121 -12.64 11.05 8.57
N LEU A 122 -12.52 10.33 7.45
CA LEU A 122 -11.60 9.20 7.36
C LEU A 122 -10.15 9.62 7.56
N LYS A 123 -9.76 10.76 6.98
CA LYS A 123 -8.43 11.31 7.09
C LYS A 123 -8.13 11.76 8.51
N ASP A 124 -9.07 12.42 9.19
CA ASP A 124 -8.90 12.87 10.57
C ASP A 124 -8.61 11.70 11.51
N VAL A 125 -9.34 10.59 11.34
CA VAL A 125 -9.06 9.36 12.10
C VAL A 125 -7.64 8.85 11.83
N ILE A 126 -7.19 8.79 10.59
CA ILE A 126 -5.85 8.30 10.24
C ILE A 126 -4.77 9.25 10.77
N ASP A 127 -4.96 10.56 10.60
CA ASP A 127 -4.00 11.59 11.00
C ASP A 127 -3.83 11.64 12.52
N ARG A 128 -4.88 11.30 13.29
CA ARG A 128 -4.79 11.19 14.75
C ARG A 128 -3.75 10.17 15.20
N PHE A 129 -3.73 8.99 14.56
CA PHE A 129 -2.70 7.97 14.81
C PHE A 129 -1.32 8.40 14.28
N HIS A 130 -1.31 9.00 13.10
CA HIS A 130 -0.07 9.38 12.43
C HIS A 130 0.72 10.44 13.20
N ARG A 131 0.02 11.39 13.85
CA ARG A 131 0.64 12.40 14.73
C ARG A 131 1.42 11.80 15.90
N GLN A 132 1.10 10.56 16.30
CA GLN A 132 1.76 9.82 17.37
C GLN A 132 2.67 8.69 16.83
N ASP A 133 3.12 8.76 15.59
CA ASP A 133 3.94 7.73 14.91
C ASP A 133 3.31 6.33 14.94
N LYS A 134 1.97 6.26 15.00
CA LYS A 134 1.22 5.00 14.93
C LYS A 134 0.68 4.79 13.52
N VAL A 135 0.45 3.52 13.19
CA VAL A 135 -0.05 3.11 11.88
C VAL A 135 -1.42 2.46 12.05
N VAL A 136 -2.38 2.96 11.29
CA VAL A 136 -3.66 2.28 11.13
C VAL A 136 -3.52 1.24 10.03
N LYS A 137 -3.65 -0.03 10.42
CA LYS A 137 -3.56 -1.17 9.50
C LYS A 137 -4.83 -1.35 8.67
N ALA A 138 -5.96 -1.11 9.29
CA ALA A 138 -7.27 -1.16 8.66
C ALA A 138 -8.27 -0.33 9.48
N ILE A 139 -9.23 0.28 8.77
CA ILE A 139 -10.40 0.92 9.37
C ILE A 139 -11.64 0.21 8.86
N TYR A 140 -12.45 -0.22 9.80
CA TYR A 140 -13.71 -0.89 9.51
C TYR A 140 -14.86 -0.05 10.07
N PRO A 141 -15.89 0.28 9.27
CA PRO A 141 -17.11 0.83 9.83
C PRO A 141 -17.68 -0.12 10.89
N SER A 142 -18.17 0.38 12.01
CA SER A 142 -18.56 -0.42 13.18
C SER A 142 -19.52 -1.55 12.83
N LEU A 143 -20.55 -1.28 12.03
CA LEU A 143 -21.52 -2.31 11.62
C LEU A 143 -20.88 -3.41 10.73
N PHE A 144 -19.86 -3.07 9.93
CA PHE A 144 -19.14 -4.06 9.12
C PHE A 144 -18.20 -4.91 9.97
N SER A 145 -17.66 -4.33 11.05
CA SER A 145 -16.93 -5.11 12.07
C SER A 145 -17.87 -6.13 12.71
N ALA A 146 -19.01 -5.70 13.23
CA ALA A 146 -20.01 -6.57 13.84
C ALA A 146 -20.50 -7.66 12.86
N ALA A 147 -20.78 -7.28 11.62
CA ALA A 147 -21.18 -8.21 10.56
C ALA A 147 -20.15 -9.34 10.32
N ALA A 148 -18.86 -9.08 10.55
CA ALA A 148 -17.82 -10.11 10.39
C ALA A 148 -17.97 -11.24 11.43
N LEU A 149 -18.39 -10.92 12.64
CA LEU A 149 -18.70 -11.95 13.67
C LEU A 149 -19.94 -12.75 13.29
N ILE A 150 -21.04 -12.07 12.92
CA ILE A 150 -22.29 -12.74 12.50
C ILE A 150 -22.00 -13.69 11.32
N ARG A 151 -21.26 -13.23 10.31
CA ARG A 151 -20.89 -14.05 9.14
C ARG A 151 -20.15 -15.32 9.51
N ARG A 152 -19.39 -15.31 10.59
CA ARG A 152 -18.63 -16.48 11.03
C ARG A 152 -19.57 -17.61 11.49
N SER A 153 -20.67 -17.27 12.15
CA SER A 153 -21.62 -18.23 12.72
C SER A 153 -22.84 -18.50 11.82
N PHE A 154 -23.24 -17.51 10.98
CA PHE A 154 -24.47 -17.53 10.20
C PHE A 154 -24.19 -17.29 8.71
N LYS A 155 -23.35 -18.11 8.08
CA LYS A 155 -22.88 -17.87 6.69
C LYS A 155 -23.99 -17.86 5.65
N GLU A 156 -24.94 -18.78 5.76
CA GLU A 156 -25.96 -19.01 4.75
C GLU A 156 -27.34 -18.43 5.16
N GLU A 157 -27.44 -17.91 6.36
CA GLU A 157 -28.71 -17.43 6.91
C GLU A 157 -28.98 -15.97 6.57
N SER A 158 -30.22 -15.57 6.78
CA SER A 158 -30.69 -14.19 6.69
C SER A 158 -30.85 -13.66 8.11
N VAL A 159 -29.94 -12.80 8.55
CA VAL A 159 -29.85 -12.36 9.94
C VAL A 159 -29.95 -10.84 10.01
N LEU A 160 -30.74 -10.34 10.98
CA LEU A 160 -30.78 -8.94 11.35
C LEU A 160 -29.90 -8.74 12.60
N GLY A 161 -28.91 -7.87 12.52
CA GLY A 161 -28.10 -7.46 13.67
C GLY A 161 -28.49 -6.07 14.14
N ALA A 162 -28.54 -5.84 15.45
CA ALA A 162 -28.68 -4.53 16.06
C ALA A 162 -27.52 -4.27 17.02
N LEU A 163 -26.91 -3.10 16.92
CA LEU A 163 -25.72 -2.70 17.67
C LEU A 163 -25.84 -1.23 18.07
N ASN A 164 -25.65 -0.93 19.36
CA ASN A 164 -25.43 0.44 19.82
C ASN A 164 -23.94 0.77 19.72
N THR A 165 -23.62 1.97 19.20
CA THR A 165 -22.25 2.47 19.02
C THR A 165 -21.98 3.72 19.87
N GLY A 166 -22.76 3.90 20.93
CA GLY A 166 -22.69 5.01 21.88
C GLY A 166 -23.79 6.04 21.63
N ASN A 167 -23.76 6.80 20.55
CA ASN A 167 -24.75 7.84 20.24
C ASN A 167 -25.84 7.39 19.26
N GLU A 168 -25.62 6.25 18.61
CA GLU A 168 -26.51 5.71 17.59
C GLU A 168 -26.67 4.20 17.75
N THR A 169 -27.86 3.73 17.39
CA THR A 169 -28.09 2.30 17.16
C THR A 169 -28.15 2.02 15.65
N GLY A 170 -27.32 1.12 15.21
CA GLY A 170 -27.30 0.63 13.83
C GLY A 170 -27.99 -0.73 13.74
N VAL A 171 -28.96 -0.84 12.83
CA VAL A 171 -29.60 -2.11 12.46
C VAL A 171 -29.18 -2.47 11.06
N PHE A 172 -28.69 -3.68 10.86
CA PHE A 172 -28.19 -4.11 9.57
C PHE A 172 -28.66 -5.53 9.23
N PHE A 173 -29.00 -5.72 7.96
CA PHE A 173 -29.49 -6.99 7.44
C PHE A 173 -28.40 -7.69 6.64
N LEU A 174 -28.11 -8.90 7.04
CA LEU A 174 -27.17 -9.82 6.40
C LEU A 174 -27.95 -10.92 5.68
N LYS A 175 -27.56 -11.23 4.45
CA LYS A 175 -28.05 -12.38 3.70
C LYS A 175 -26.86 -13.03 3.01
N LYS A 176 -26.67 -14.33 3.23
CA LYS A 176 -25.52 -15.09 2.72
C LYS A 176 -24.18 -14.41 3.04
N GLY A 177 -24.08 -13.86 4.24
CA GLY A 177 -22.87 -13.17 4.70
C GLY A 177 -22.58 -11.82 4.07
N ALA A 178 -23.43 -11.26 3.21
CA ALA A 178 -23.31 -9.91 2.68
C ALA A 178 -24.31 -8.96 3.36
N ILE A 179 -23.92 -7.72 3.58
CA ILE A 179 -24.83 -6.67 4.05
C ILE A 179 -25.69 -6.23 2.87
N HIS A 180 -26.99 -6.28 3.04
CA HIS A 180 -27.99 -5.84 2.06
C HIS A 180 -28.69 -4.54 2.43
N PHE A 181 -28.70 -4.22 3.72
CA PHE A 181 -29.38 -3.02 4.22
C PHE A 181 -28.76 -2.60 5.57
N ILE A 182 -28.69 -1.30 5.79
CA ILE A 182 -28.32 -0.65 7.04
C ILE A 182 -29.38 0.41 7.35
N ARG A 183 -29.67 0.61 8.64
CA ARG A 183 -30.43 1.74 9.17
C ARG A 183 -29.77 2.20 10.45
N ASN A 184 -29.40 3.46 10.51
CA ASN A 184 -28.92 4.09 11.73
C ASN A 184 -30.00 5.02 12.27
N TYR A 185 -30.09 5.12 13.57
CA TYR A 185 -30.94 6.08 14.28
C TYR A 185 -30.30 6.47 15.60
N GLU A 186 -30.58 7.69 16.04
CA GLU A 186 -30.08 8.19 17.31
C GLU A 186 -30.64 7.36 18.47
N SER A 187 -29.79 6.95 19.37
CA SER A 187 -30.12 6.25 20.59
C SER A 187 -29.13 6.67 21.67
N THR A 188 -29.67 7.24 22.72
CA THR A 188 -28.87 7.78 23.84
C THR A 188 -28.67 6.77 24.95
N GLU A 189 -29.42 5.68 24.96
CA GLU A 189 -29.35 4.65 25.98
C GLU A 189 -28.60 3.42 25.46
N PRO A 190 -27.66 2.87 26.24
CA PRO A 190 -26.94 1.67 25.85
C PRO A 190 -27.79 0.40 25.87
N THR A 191 -28.93 0.46 26.62
CA THR A 191 -29.87 -0.64 26.78
C THR A 191 -31.00 -0.58 25.75
N LEU A 192 -31.59 -1.72 25.45
CA LEU A 192 -32.69 -1.84 24.49
C LEU A 192 -33.92 -1.07 24.96
N THR A 193 -34.34 -0.07 24.18
CA THR A 193 -35.54 0.75 24.44
C THR A 193 -36.71 0.32 23.58
N ASP A 194 -37.92 0.80 23.91
CA ASP A 194 -39.10 0.59 23.03
C ASP A 194 -38.92 1.22 21.64
N PHE A 195 -38.17 2.31 21.57
CA PHE A 195 -37.83 2.95 20.29
C PHE A 195 -36.91 2.06 19.45
N ASP A 196 -35.94 1.41 20.05
CA ASP A 196 -35.08 0.43 19.35
C ASP A 196 -35.92 -0.74 18.82
N ILE A 197 -36.82 -1.27 19.67
CA ILE A 197 -37.73 -2.34 19.32
C ILE A 197 -38.60 -1.95 18.10
N GLN A 198 -39.14 -0.74 18.10
CA GLN A 198 -39.93 -0.21 16.99
C GLN A 198 -39.08 -0.14 15.69
N ASN A 199 -37.87 0.40 15.76
CA ASN A 199 -36.99 0.50 14.61
C ASN A 199 -36.56 -0.87 14.05
N ILE A 200 -36.29 -1.83 14.94
CA ILE A 200 -36.01 -3.22 14.56
C ILE A 200 -37.23 -3.82 13.81
N ASN A 201 -38.44 -3.67 14.37
CA ASN A 201 -39.67 -4.16 13.73
C ASN A 201 -39.91 -3.49 12.36
N MET A 202 -39.70 -2.18 12.27
CA MET A 202 -39.79 -1.47 10.98
C MET A 202 -38.77 -2.02 9.97
N THR A 203 -37.58 -2.40 10.42
CA THR A 203 -36.56 -2.98 9.56
C THR A 203 -36.90 -4.40 9.15
N ILE A 204 -37.46 -5.21 10.05
CA ILE A 204 -38.00 -6.54 9.70
C ILE A 204 -39.07 -6.42 8.63
N ASN A 205 -40.04 -5.50 8.79
CA ASN A 205 -41.08 -5.25 7.82
C ASN A 205 -40.51 -4.77 6.47
N TYR A 206 -39.49 -3.92 6.47
CA TYR A 206 -38.78 -3.50 5.27
C TYR A 206 -38.12 -4.71 4.56
N CYS A 207 -37.44 -5.58 5.32
CA CYS A 207 -36.84 -6.80 4.77
C CYS A 207 -37.89 -7.68 4.08
N PHE A 208 -39.05 -7.82 4.71
CA PHE A 208 -40.16 -8.61 4.17
C PHE A 208 -40.75 -7.96 2.90
N GLN A 209 -41.10 -6.68 2.95
CA GLN A 209 -41.81 -5.99 1.87
C GLN A 209 -40.89 -5.65 0.69
N SER A 210 -39.72 -5.07 0.98
CA SER A 210 -38.83 -4.52 -0.05
C SER A 210 -37.77 -5.53 -0.52
N LEU A 211 -37.15 -6.27 0.42
CA LEU A 211 -36.12 -7.26 0.09
C LEU A 211 -36.69 -8.67 -0.13
N ARG A 212 -37.99 -8.84 0.10
CA ARG A 212 -38.71 -10.13 -0.02
C ARG A 212 -38.00 -11.29 0.69
N THR A 213 -37.49 -11.00 1.86
CA THR A 213 -36.74 -11.95 2.66
C THR A 213 -37.02 -11.71 4.14
N ASN A 214 -37.40 -12.76 4.85
CA ASN A 214 -37.54 -12.67 6.32
C ASN A 214 -36.20 -12.96 6.97
N PRO A 215 -35.77 -12.17 7.97
CA PRO A 215 -34.66 -12.57 8.84
C PRO A 215 -35.00 -13.87 9.54
N SER A 216 -34.12 -14.84 9.52
CA SER A 216 -34.25 -16.10 10.28
C SER A 216 -34.02 -15.88 11.77
N SER A 217 -33.23 -14.85 12.11
CA SER A 217 -32.97 -14.47 13.49
C SER A 217 -32.67 -12.98 13.58
N VAL A 218 -32.92 -12.40 14.76
CA VAL A 218 -32.55 -11.04 15.13
C VAL A 218 -31.56 -11.12 16.29
N LEU A 219 -30.38 -10.56 16.10
CA LEU A 219 -29.27 -10.63 17.04
C LEU A 219 -29.03 -9.27 17.67
N MET A 220 -29.10 -9.19 18.99
CA MET A 220 -28.66 -8.06 19.78
C MET A 220 -27.16 -8.20 20.04
N LEU A 221 -26.42 -7.12 19.82
CA LEU A 221 -24.95 -7.11 19.86
C LEU A 221 -24.47 -6.10 20.91
N GLY A 222 -23.30 -6.38 21.48
CA GLY A 222 -22.69 -5.51 22.48
C GLY A 222 -23.57 -5.35 23.72
N GLU A 223 -23.73 -4.13 24.18
CA GLU A 223 -24.50 -3.81 25.38
C GLU A 223 -26.00 -4.08 25.22
N LEU A 224 -26.55 -3.96 24.01
CA LEU A 224 -27.95 -4.34 23.72
C LEU A 224 -28.24 -5.81 24.07
N ALA A 225 -27.23 -6.68 23.99
CA ALA A 225 -27.37 -8.09 24.31
C ALA A 225 -27.57 -8.35 25.80
N SER A 226 -27.26 -7.40 26.65
CA SER A 226 -27.38 -7.51 28.13
C SER A 226 -28.78 -7.16 28.63
N SER A 227 -29.67 -6.65 27.77
CA SER A 227 -31.03 -6.26 28.15
C SER A 227 -31.86 -7.47 28.52
N SER A 228 -32.39 -7.46 29.73
CA SER A 228 -33.19 -8.58 30.32
C SER A 228 -34.64 -8.65 29.82
N ASN A 229 -35.15 -7.59 29.19
CA ASN A 229 -36.56 -7.46 28.81
C ASN A 229 -36.79 -7.72 27.31
N ILE A 230 -36.27 -8.83 26.80
CA ILE A 230 -36.41 -9.13 25.35
C ILE A 230 -37.74 -9.85 25.12
N THR A 231 -38.71 -9.15 24.57
CA THR A 231 -40.03 -9.67 24.22
C THR A 231 -40.03 -10.48 22.93
N PHE A 232 -38.92 -10.51 22.19
CA PHE A 232 -38.80 -11.20 20.90
C PHE A 232 -38.27 -12.61 21.08
N THR A 233 -39.03 -13.61 20.61
CA THR A 233 -38.62 -15.01 20.59
C THR A 233 -37.47 -15.33 19.66
N THR A 234 -37.10 -14.38 18.77
CA THR A 234 -36.06 -14.52 17.73
C THR A 234 -34.77 -13.79 18.06
N ILE A 235 -34.70 -13.06 19.18
CA ILE A 235 -33.52 -12.29 19.57
C ILE A 235 -32.66 -13.12 20.52
N SER A 236 -31.40 -13.26 20.15
CA SER A 236 -30.41 -14.01 20.95
C SER A 236 -29.10 -13.23 21.06
N PRO A 237 -28.44 -13.24 22.21
CA PRO A 237 -27.10 -12.65 22.34
C PRO A 237 -26.10 -13.38 21.45
N LEU A 238 -25.32 -12.64 20.68
CA LEU A 238 -24.31 -13.22 19.78
C LEU A 238 -23.29 -14.10 20.53
N ALA A 239 -22.93 -13.73 21.76
CA ALA A 239 -22.01 -14.48 22.60
C ALA A 239 -22.43 -15.96 22.81
N SER A 240 -23.73 -16.29 22.67
CA SER A 240 -24.21 -17.66 22.82
C SER A 240 -23.80 -18.58 21.67
N PHE A 241 -23.42 -18.01 20.53
CA PHE A 241 -23.10 -18.76 19.31
C PHE A 241 -21.60 -19.01 19.13
N PHE A 242 -20.73 -18.36 19.93
CA PHE A 242 -19.30 -18.60 19.87
C PHE A 242 -18.91 -19.78 20.76
N LYS A 243 -18.12 -20.68 20.17
CA LYS A 243 -17.47 -21.72 20.96
C LYS A 243 -16.40 -21.05 21.85
N PRO A 244 -16.29 -21.43 23.13
CA PRO A 244 -15.26 -20.91 24.03
C PRO A 244 -13.84 -21.04 23.47
N ASP A 245 -13.59 -22.03 22.62
CA ASP A 245 -12.29 -22.30 22.00
C ASP A 245 -11.91 -21.26 20.91
N ASP A 246 -12.89 -20.56 20.33
CA ASP A 246 -12.64 -19.57 19.27
C ASP A 246 -12.20 -18.21 19.84
N ILE A 247 -12.80 -17.81 20.99
CA ILE A 247 -12.49 -16.55 21.67
C ILE A 247 -12.38 -16.82 23.17
N GLN A 248 -11.17 -16.68 23.68
CA GLN A 248 -10.87 -16.92 25.11
C GLN A 248 -11.11 -15.67 25.92
N CYS A 249 -12.35 -15.40 26.34
CA CYS A 249 -12.74 -14.33 27.25
C CYS A 249 -14.05 -14.65 27.96
N SER A 250 -14.39 -13.87 28.99
CA SER A 250 -15.70 -13.94 29.62
C SER A 250 -16.78 -13.35 28.69
N ARG A 251 -18.04 -13.63 29.01
CA ARG A 251 -19.19 -13.15 28.23
C ARG A 251 -19.31 -11.61 28.34
N GLU A 252 -19.01 -11.07 29.52
CA GLU A 252 -19.02 -9.64 29.79
C GLU A 252 -17.98 -8.91 28.92
N ILE A 253 -16.73 -9.38 28.93
CA ILE A 253 -15.66 -8.83 28.08
C ILE A 253 -16.02 -8.95 26.61
N PHE A 254 -16.64 -10.07 26.20
CA PHE A 254 -17.07 -10.24 24.81
C PHE A 254 -18.10 -9.19 24.39
N SER A 255 -19.12 -8.95 25.23
CA SER A 255 -20.17 -7.96 24.94
C SER A 255 -19.63 -6.54 24.96
N GLU A 256 -18.83 -6.21 25.95
CA GLU A 256 -18.27 -4.87 26.14
C GLU A 256 -17.24 -4.49 25.06
N PHE A 257 -16.39 -5.45 24.65
CA PHE A 257 -15.36 -5.25 23.62
C PHE A 257 -15.72 -5.89 22.28
N LEU A 258 -17.01 -5.98 21.97
CA LEU A 258 -17.49 -6.66 20.77
C LEU A 258 -16.86 -6.09 19.48
N LEU A 259 -16.83 -4.77 19.32
CA LEU A 259 -16.30 -4.13 18.12
C LEU A 259 -14.77 -4.30 17.94
N PRO A 260 -13.94 -4.11 18.96
CA PRO A 260 -12.52 -4.45 18.88
C PRO A 260 -12.29 -5.94 18.52
N ILE A 261 -13.03 -6.86 19.15
CA ILE A 261 -12.97 -8.30 18.83
C ILE A 261 -13.36 -8.53 17.38
N ALA A 262 -14.46 -7.92 16.94
CA ALA A 262 -14.99 -8.06 15.59
C ALA A 262 -14.03 -7.57 14.52
N SER A 263 -13.32 -6.47 14.78
CA SER A 263 -12.35 -5.89 13.86
C SER A 263 -11.18 -6.83 13.56
N VAL A 264 -10.81 -7.71 14.49
CA VAL A 264 -9.75 -8.71 14.28
C VAL A 264 -10.19 -9.77 13.25
N TYR A 265 -11.48 -10.05 13.18
CA TYR A 265 -12.06 -11.01 12.23
C TYR A 265 -12.57 -10.36 10.94
N ALA A 266 -12.55 -9.04 10.85
CA ALA A 266 -13.07 -8.33 9.70
C ALA A 266 -12.30 -8.64 8.41
N SER A 267 -13.02 -8.75 7.31
CA SER A 267 -12.43 -9.08 6.02
C SER A 267 -11.73 -7.88 5.40
N LYS A 268 -10.72 -8.14 4.56
CA LYS A 268 -10.05 -7.07 3.80
C LYS A 268 -11.01 -6.26 2.92
N GLY A 269 -12.10 -6.87 2.45
CA GLY A 269 -13.13 -6.20 1.64
C GLY A 269 -13.96 -5.19 2.42
N SER A 270 -14.04 -5.30 3.74
CA SER A 270 -14.74 -4.36 4.62
C SER A 270 -13.84 -3.19 5.09
N ASN A 271 -12.56 -3.19 4.74
CA ASN A 271 -11.64 -2.10 5.08
C ASN A 271 -11.92 -0.87 4.20
N ILE A 272 -12.41 0.21 4.83
CA ILE A 272 -12.81 1.46 4.15
C ILE A 272 -11.62 2.35 3.78
N MET A 273 -10.40 2.07 4.26
CA MET A 273 -9.23 2.89 3.90
C MET A 273 -9.10 3.02 2.38
N SER A 274 -8.81 4.23 1.92
CA SER A 274 -8.54 4.48 0.50
C SER A 274 -7.37 3.65 -0.02
N ARG A 275 -7.30 3.47 -1.34
CA ARG A 275 -6.17 2.75 -1.96
C ARG A 275 -4.84 3.42 -1.68
N ASP A 276 -4.81 4.74 -1.62
CA ASP A 276 -3.58 5.50 -1.39
C ASP A 276 -3.01 5.20 0.01
N PHE A 277 -3.84 5.19 1.04
CA PHE A 277 -3.42 4.82 2.39
C PHE A 277 -3.01 3.34 2.48
N LYS A 278 -3.73 2.44 1.80
CA LYS A 278 -3.34 1.02 1.71
C LYS A 278 -1.98 0.84 1.03
N ASN A 279 -1.73 1.60 -0.04
CA ASN A 279 -0.47 1.56 -0.77
C ASN A 279 0.68 2.14 0.06
N ILE A 280 0.47 3.24 0.78
CA ILE A 280 1.45 3.83 1.70
C ILE A 280 1.81 2.82 2.80
N TYR A 281 0.81 2.16 3.39
CA TYR A 281 1.06 1.11 4.38
C TYR A 281 1.84 -0.07 3.80
N ALA A 282 1.46 -0.55 2.61
CA ALA A 282 2.18 -1.61 1.92
C ALA A 282 3.63 -1.20 1.61
N LEU A 283 3.84 0.02 1.10
CA LEU A 283 5.16 0.57 0.79
C LEU A 283 6.04 0.65 2.05
N ARG A 284 5.48 1.12 3.18
CA ARG A 284 6.21 1.16 4.45
C ARG A 284 6.67 -0.22 4.90
N ASN A 285 5.81 -1.23 4.77
CA ASN A 285 6.18 -2.61 5.08
C ASN A 285 7.28 -3.12 4.14
N TYR A 286 7.18 -2.86 2.83
CA TYR A 286 8.23 -3.22 1.87
C TYR A 286 9.56 -2.52 2.19
N MET A 287 9.52 -1.24 2.54
CA MET A 287 10.74 -0.52 2.94
C MET A 287 11.39 -1.11 4.19
N THR A 288 10.60 -1.56 5.17
CA THR A 288 11.11 -2.22 6.37
C THR A 288 11.79 -3.55 6.02
N TYR A 289 11.18 -4.37 5.16
CA TYR A 289 11.80 -5.61 4.68
C TYR A 289 13.04 -5.35 3.81
N ALA A 290 12.99 -4.34 2.94
CA ALA A 290 14.14 -3.94 2.13
C ALA A 290 15.30 -3.47 3.01
N ALA A 291 15.03 -2.67 4.03
CA ALA A 291 16.06 -2.21 4.98
C ALA A 291 16.70 -3.39 5.74
N THR A 292 15.91 -4.35 6.22
CA THR A 292 16.43 -5.55 6.86
C THR A 292 17.27 -6.41 5.91
N LEU A 293 16.83 -6.56 4.66
CA LEU A 293 17.60 -7.26 3.63
C LEU A 293 18.93 -6.55 3.34
N PHE A 294 18.90 -5.21 3.23
CA PHE A 294 20.09 -4.39 3.03
C PHE A 294 21.10 -4.55 4.18
N ILE A 295 20.62 -4.58 5.42
CA ILE A 295 21.47 -4.81 6.59
C ILE A 295 22.12 -6.19 6.52
N ILE A 296 21.37 -7.23 6.17
CA ILE A 296 21.89 -8.59 6.02
C ILE A 296 22.98 -8.63 4.93
N ILE A 297 22.71 -8.02 3.76
CA ILE A 297 23.69 -7.95 2.66
C ILE A 297 24.94 -7.19 3.10
N ALA A 298 24.79 -6.06 3.81
CA ALA A 298 25.90 -5.27 4.31
C ALA A 298 26.77 -6.08 5.30
N VAL A 299 26.15 -6.83 6.22
CA VAL A 299 26.87 -7.70 7.17
C VAL A 299 27.61 -8.81 6.44
N LEU A 300 26.98 -9.45 5.44
CA LEU A 300 27.62 -10.48 4.62
C LEU A 300 28.79 -9.91 3.81
N ALA A 301 28.63 -8.73 3.21
CA ALA A 301 29.68 -8.05 2.47
C ALA A 301 30.86 -7.68 3.37
N LEU A 302 30.58 -7.23 4.59
CA LEU A 302 31.59 -6.90 5.59
C LEU A 302 32.34 -8.15 6.04
N GLY A 303 31.62 -9.24 6.32
CA GLY A 303 32.23 -10.56 6.64
C GLY A 303 33.08 -11.10 5.50
N PHE A 304 32.60 -10.99 4.25
CA PHE A 304 33.38 -11.39 3.08
C PHE A 304 34.63 -10.52 2.89
N SER A 305 34.51 -9.21 3.12
CA SER A 305 35.66 -8.28 3.06
C SER A 305 36.73 -8.59 4.10
N LEU A 306 36.30 -8.85 5.34
CA LEU A 306 37.21 -9.25 6.42
C LEU A 306 37.91 -10.60 6.14
N TYR A 307 37.12 -11.58 5.65
CA TYR A 307 37.66 -12.89 5.25
C TYR A 307 38.64 -12.76 4.09
N SER A 308 38.32 -11.96 3.08
CA SER A 308 39.22 -11.70 1.94
C SER A 308 40.49 -10.95 2.41
N GLY A 309 40.33 -9.98 3.33
CA GLY A 309 41.45 -9.25 3.92
C GLY A 309 42.41 -10.16 4.70
N SER A 310 41.88 -11.10 5.50
CA SER A 310 42.70 -12.06 6.22
C SER A 310 43.47 -12.98 5.26
N ARG A 311 42.82 -13.49 4.22
CA ARG A 311 43.45 -14.31 3.18
C ARG A 311 44.55 -13.56 2.42
N ILE A 312 44.33 -12.27 2.14
CA ILE A 312 45.36 -11.44 1.50
C ILE A 312 46.55 -11.21 2.45
N SER A 313 46.27 -11.00 3.73
CA SER A 313 47.30 -10.88 4.76
C SER A 313 48.13 -12.16 4.89
N ASP A 314 47.47 -13.34 4.94
CA ASP A 314 48.15 -14.63 4.99
C ASP A 314 49.00 -14.89 3.72
N LYS A 315 48.49 -14.55 2.56
CA LYS A 315 49.24 -14.63 1.30
C LYS A 315 50.42 -13.65 1.27
N ARG A 316 50.26 -12.42 1.79
CA ARG A 316 51.34 -11.45 1.93
C ARG A 316 52.43 -11.96 2.88
N ASN A 317 52.05 -12.57 4.00
CA ASN A 317 53.00 -13.14 4.95
C ASN A 317 53.75 -14.32 4.32
N LYS A 318 53.06 -15.22 3.60
CA LYS A 318 53.71 -16.32 2.85
C LYS A 318 54.62 -15.82 1.73
N ILE A 319 54.24 -14.74 1.03
CA ILE A 319 55.11 -14.11 0.02
C ILE A 319 56.33 -13.47 0.68
N LYS A 320 56.14 -12.88 1.88
CA LYS A 320 57.25 -12.30 2.65
C LYS A 320 58.22 -13.36 3.17
N GLU A 321 57.70 -14.50 3.67
CA GLU A 321 58.49 -15.66 4.04
C GLU A 321 59.23 -16.27 2.84
N ALA A 322 58.52 -16.48 1.72
CA ALA A 322 59.15 -16.99 0.49
C ALA A 322 60.18 -16.00 -0.11
N SER A 323 59.99 -14.68 0.06
CA SER A 323 61.01 -13.69 -0.38
C SER A 323 62.24 -13.63 0.52
N MET A 324 62.14 -14.05 1.79
CA MET A 324 63.30 -14.18 2.67
C MET A 324 64.11 -15.47 2.43
N GLU A 325 63.45 -16.54 1.98
CA GLU A 325 64.13 -17.79 1.57
C GLU A 325 64.82 -17.72 0.21
N LEU A 326 64.37 -16.81 -0.67
CA LEU A 326 64.91 -16.61 -2.03
C LEU A 326 66.13 -15.67 -2.09
N HIS A 327 66.89 -15.55 -1.06
CA HIS A 327 68.14 -14.76 -1.03
C HIS A 327 69.35 -15.48 -1.69
N ASN A 328 69.08 -16.37 -2.65
CA ASN A 328 70.11 -16.89 -3.53
C ASN A 328 70.07 -16.16 -4.91
N VAL A 329 71.07 -15.33 -5.06
CA VAL A 329 71.12 -14.24 -6.06
C VAL A 329 71.07 -14.68 -7.52
N ASP A 330 71.43 -15.90 -7.87
CA ASP A 330 71.58 -16.33 -9.27
C ASP A 330 70.26 -16.76 -9.96
N ASN A 331 69.28 -17.20 -9.23
CA ASN A 331 67.97 -17.56 -9.82
C ASN A 331 67.03 -16.36 -10.02
N ILE A 332 67.28 -15.26 -9.36
CA ILE A 332 66.43 -14.04 -9.44
C ILE A 332 66.62 -13.34 -10.81
N TYR A 333 67.76 -13.38 -11.38
CA TYR A 333 68.04 -12.65 -12.63
C TYR A 333 67.38 -13.30 -13.85
N THR A 334 67.27 -14.61 -13.88
CA THR A 334 66.61 -15.34 -14.98
C THR A 334 65.11 -15.18 -14.91
N ASP A 335 64.51 -15.22 -13.69
CA ASP A 335 63.08 -15.04 -13.49
C ASP A 335 62.63 -13.58 -13.71
N TYR A 336 63.54 -12.63 -13.48
CA TYR A 336 63.27 -11.20 -13.73
C TYR A 336 63.22 -10.90 -15.22
N GLN A 337 64.07 -11.49 -16.04
CA GLN A 337 64.05 -11.32 -17.48
C GLN A 337 62.78 -11.93 -18.12
N GLU A 338 62.36 -13.09 -17.66
CA GLU A 338 61.18 -13.78 -18.17
C GLU A 338 59.88 -13.01 -17.80
N ARG A 339 59.84 -12.40 -16.60
CA ARG A 339 58.70 -11.53 -16.17
C ARG A 339 58.66 -10.20 -16.90
N THR A 340 59.81 -9.63 -17.23
CA THR A 340 59.89 -8.37 -17.96
C THR A 340 59.36 -8.57 -19.40
N GLU A 341 59.70 -9.67 -20.04
CA GLU A 341 59.23 -10.01 -21.35
C GLU A 341 57.71 -10.31 -21.39
N ASN A 342 57.18 -10.93 -20.35
CA ASN A 342 55.75 -11.17 -20.22
C ASN A 342 54.96 -9.89 -19.87
N THR A 343 55.57 -8.96 -19.10
CA THR A 343 54.95 -7.66 -18.78
C THR A 343 54.89 -6.77 -20.05
N ASP A 344 55.90 -6.78 -20.90
CA ASP A 344 55.92 -6.06 -22.17
C ASP A 344 54.86 -6.61 -23.14
N LYS A 345 54.64 -7.92 -23.19
CA LYS A 345 53.56 -8.52 -23.95
C LYS A 345 52.17 -8.12 -23.45
N LEU A 346 51.98 -8.09 -22.11
CA LEU A 346 50.72 -7.64 -21.46
C LEU A 346 50.49 -6.12 -21.65
N MET A 347 51.54 -5.32 -21.57
CA MET A 347 51.46 -3.87 -21.86
C MET A 347 51.07 -3.60 -23.31
N THR A 348 51.61 -4.38 -24.22
CA THR A 348 51.25 -4.30 -25.66
C THR A 348 49.78 -4.69 -25.87
N MET A 349 49.25 -5.68 -25.15
CA MET A 349 47.87 -6.11 -25.21
C MET A 349 46.89 -5.09 -24.59
N VAL A 350 47.25 -4.49 -23.44
CA VAL A 350 46.48 -3.42 -22.80
C VAL A 350 46.49 -2.14 -23.64
N ASN A 351 47.62 -1.79 -24.25
CA ASN A 351 47.68 -0.66 -25.18
C ASN A 351 46.87 -0.89 -26.44
N TYR A 352 46.82 -2.11 -26.95
CA TYR A 352 45.97 -2.47 -28.09
C TYR A 352 44.48 -2.38 -27.73
N MET A 353 44.08 -2.82 -26.51
CA MET A 353 42.70 -2.70 -26.03
C MET A 353 42.31 -1.24 -25.81
N ASN A 354 43.17 -0.40 -25.27
CA ASN A 354 42.94 1.03 -25.10
C ASN A 354 42.90 1.84 -26.41
N GLN A 355 43.61 1.37 -27.43
CA GLN A 355 43.59 2.01 -28.74
C GLN A 355 42.34 1.67 -29.56
N SER A 356 41.63 0.58 -29.25
CA SER A 356 40.48 0.09 -30.02
C SER A 356 39.13 0.66 -29.57
N SER A 357 39.02 1.26 -28.39
CA SER A 357 37.77 1.85 -27.93
C SER A 357 37.72 3.36 -28.22
N PRO A 358 36.57 3.91 -28.65
CA PRO A 358 36.40 5.36 -28.81
C PRO A 358 36.52 6.07 -27.47
N ASP A 359 37.17 7.25 -27.43
CA ASP A 359 37.27 8.04 -26.19
C ASP A 359 35.97 8.77 -25.92
N LEU A 360 35.10 8.11 -25.14
CA LEU A 360 33.83 8.69 -24.68
C LEU A 360 34.03 9.94 -23.82
N GLY A 361 35.13 10.02 -23.06
CA GLY A 361 35.47 11.16 -22.22
C GLY A 361 35.74 12.42 -23.05
N GLU A 362 36.43 12.31 -24.17
CA GLU A 362 36.64 13.44 -25.08
C GLU A 362 35.33 13.92 -25.70
N LEU A 363 34.47 12.99 -26.10
CA LEU A 363 33.16 13.32 -26.67
C LEU A 363 32.28 14.03 -25.63
N LEU A 364 32.14 13.48 -24.41
CA LEU A 364 31.36 14.09 -23.35
C LEU A 364 31.88 15.47 -22.96
N ARG A 365 33.17 15.67 -22.97
CA ARG A 365 33.79 16.98 -22.73
C ARG A 365 33.43 17.99 -23.84
N LYS A 366 33.42 17.57 -25.10
CA LYS A 366 33.01 18.41 -26.22
C LYS A 366 31.53 18.75 -26.17
N ILE A 367 30.66 17.79 -25.86
CA ILE A 367 29.23 18.04 -25.67
C ILE A 367 29.01 18.98 -24.46
N GLY A 368 29.71 18.77 -23.34
CA GLY A 368 29.62 19.61 -22.16
C GLY A 368 30.18 21.03 -22.36
N SER A 369 31.03 21.25 -23.36
CA SER A 369 31.54 22.58 -23.69
C SER A 369 30.60 23.40 -24.59
N ILE A 370 29.50 22.81 -25.07
CA ILE A 370 28.45 23.53 -25.79
C ILE A 370 27.69 24.38 -24.77
N SER A 371 28.14 25.61 -24.58
CA SER A 371 27.47 26.56 -23.68
C SER A 371 26.56 27.47 -24.50
N SER A 372 25.27 27.26 -24.36
CA SER A 372 24.25 28.21 -24.78
C SER A 372 23.45 28.63 -23.56
N SER A 373 23.28 29.94 -23.37
CA SER A 373 22.47 30.50 -22.26
C SER A 373 21.00 30.05 -22.31
N SER A 374 20.60 29.50 -23.44
CA SER A 374 19.22 29.09 -23.74
C SER A 374 18.96 27.58 -23.70
N ILE A 375 20.00 26.75 -23.59
CA ILE A 375 19.86 25.28 -23.63
C ILE A 375 20.40 24.66 -22.36
N THR A 376 19.61 23.74 -21.77
CA THR A 376 19.99 22.97 -20.58
C THR A 376 19.90 21.48 -20.87
N PHE A 377 21.00 20.76 -20.76
CA PHE A 377 21.02 19.30 -20.87
C PHE A 377 20.46 18.67 -19.59
N LYS A 378 19.49 17.75 -19.71
CA LYS A 378 18.90 17.02 -18.59
C LYS A 378 19.50 15.64 -18.38
N SER A 379 19.75 14.93 -19.46
CA SER A 379 20.36 13.60 -19.39
C SER A 379 21.18 13.32 -20.66
N ILE A 380 22.27 12.59 -20.46
CA ILE A 380 23.07 12.01 -21.55
C ILE A 380 23.19 10.52 -21.24
N GLU A 381 22.62 9.68 -22.08
CA GLU A 381 22.68 8.24 -21.97
C GLU A 381 23.56 7.69 -23.10
N ALA A 382 24.60 6.96 -22.75
CA ALA A 382 25.49 6.32 -23.73
C ALA A 382 25.39 4.79 -23.63
N LYS A 383 25.14 4.13 -24.76
CA LYS A 383 25.11 2.67 -24.87
C LYS A 383 26.06 2.22 -25.95
N MET A 384 26.91 1.23 -25.69
CA MET A 384 27.78 0.65 -26.68
C MET A 384 27.05 -0.45 -27.44
N ASN A 385 27.11 -0.38 -28.78
CA ASN A 385 26.53 -1.38 -29.66
C ASN A 385 27.57 -2.51 -29.91
N ARG A 386 27.10 -3.66 -30.43
CA ARG A 386 27.94 -4.84 -30.78
C ARG A 386 29.05 -4.55 -31.80
N GLU A 387 28.98 -3.43 -32.49
CA GLU A 387 29.94 -2.97 -33.51
C GLU A 387 30.99 -1.98 -32.97
N ASN A 388 31.21 -1.90 -31.65
CA ASN A 388 32.10 -0.94 -30.98
C ASN A 388 31.77 0.54 -31.29
N MET A 389 30.49 0.86 -31.49
CA MET A 389 29.99 2.22 -31.65
C MET A 389 29.21 2.61 -30.41
N PHE A 390 29.32 3.85 -29.97
CA PHE A 390 28.44 4.41 -28.94
C PHE A 390 27.21 5.03 -29.60
N ILE A 391 26.03 4.62 -29.11
CA ILE A 391 24.77 5.30 -29.37
C ILE A 391 24.52 6.19 -28.17
N ILE A 392 24.41 7.48 -28.38
CA ILE A 392 24.28 8.47 -27.31
C ILE A 392 22.98 9.23 -27.50
N LEU A 393 22.15 9.19 -26.49
CA LEU A 393 20.89 9.92 -26.44
C LEU A 393 21.02 11.12 -25.49
N ILE A 394 20.90 12.30 -26.04
CA ILE A 394 20.96 13.58 -25.30
C ILE A 394 19.55 14.12 -25.19
N LYS A 395 19.11 14.43 -23.98
CA LYS A 395 17.83 15.08 -23.72
C LYS A 395 18.03 16.36 -22.95
N GLY A 396 17.25 17.37 -23.27
CA GLY A 396 17.34 18.66 -22.59
C GLY A 396 16.10 19.52 -22.77
N THR A 397 16.17 20.71 -22.24
CA THR A 397 15.14 21.77 -22.36
C THR A 397 15.77 23.07 -22.78
N SER A 398 14.99 23.90 -23.43
CA SER A 398 15.39 25.27 -23.76
C SER A 398 14.50 26.26 -23.01
N SER A 399 15.08 27.41 -22.62
CA SER A 399 14.40 28.48 -21.88
C SER A 399 14.25 29.74 -22.73
N VAL A 400 13.69 29.62 -23.93
CA VAL A 400 13.57 30.74 -24.88
C VAL A 400 12.10 31.09 -25.11
N ASP A 401 11.78 32.39 -25.04
CA ASP A 401 10.40 32.90 -25.10
C ASP A 401 9.82 32.99 -26.54
N SER A 402 10.60 32.74 -27.58
CA SER A 402 10.14 32.85 -28.97
C SER A 402 10.42 31.56 -29.75
N TYR A 403 9.44 31.14 -30.54
CA TYR A 403 9.53 29.98 -31.42
C TYR A 403 10.72 30.01 -32.38
N THR A 404 10.95 31.14 -33.05
CA THR A 404 12.04 31.30 -34.02
C THR A 404 13.41 31.22 -33.33
N SER A 405 13.54 31.77 -32.14
CA SER A 405 14.78 31.69 -31.33
C SER A 405 14.99 30.24 -30.80
N LEU A 406 13.95 29.53 -30.45
CA LEU A 406 14.03 28.15 -30.01
C LEU A 406 14.56 27.26 -31.12
N GLN A 407 13.98 27.36 -32.31
CA GLN A 407 14.39 26.60 -33.47
C GLN A 407 15.84 26.94 -33.90
N SER A 408 16.19 28.21 -33.95
CA SER A 408 17.54 28.68 -34.30
C SER A 408 18.57 28.15 -33.29
N SER A 409 18.32 28.23 -31.99
CA SER A 409 19.26 27.72 -30.98
C SER A 409 19.39 26.18 -31.03
N PHE A 410 18.32 25.47 -31.38
CA PHE A 410 18.36 24.03 -31.53
C PHE A 410 19.14 23.62 -32.80
N GLU A 411 18.93 24.30 -33.94
CA GLU A 411 19.66 24.07 -35.17
C GLU A 411 21.15 24.37 -34.99
N GLU A 412 21.51 25.48 -34.35
CA GLU A 412 22.89 25.84 -34.04
C GLU A 412 23.58 24.77 -33.18
N MET A 413 22.87 24.23 -32.16
CA MET A 413 23.39 23.13 -31.35
C MET A 413 23.60 21.86 -32.15
N ILE A 414 22.69 21.50 -33.04
CA ILE A 414 22.84 20.34 -33.93
C ILE A 414 24.04 20.52 -34.85
N ASP A 415 24.25 21.69 -35.38
CA ASP A 415 25.39 21.95 -36.27
C ASP A 415 26.73 21.86 -35.52
N ILE A 416 26.80 22.36 -34.29
CA ILE A 416 28.00 22.17 -33.44
C ILE A 416 28.23 20.67 -33.14
N ILE A 417 27.16 19.90 -32.89
CA ILE A 417 27.29 18.45 -32.68
C ILE A 417 27.77 17.73 -33.94
N LYS A 418 27.32 18.13 -35.13
CA LYS A 418 27.77 17.56 -36.43
C LYS A 418 29.24 17.87 -36.72
N GLU A 419 29.79 18.97 -36.21
CA GLU A 419 31.21 19.30 -36.35
C GLU A 419 32.12 18.44 -35.46
N ILE A 420 31.56 17.68 -34.51
CA ILE A 420 32.34 16.77 -33.67
C ILE A 420 32.83 15.60 -34.56
N LYS A 421 34.14 15.51 -34.74
CA LYS A 421 34.77 14.46 -35.51
C LYS A 421 34.32 13.06 -35.07
N HIS A 422 33.83 12.25 -36.00
CA HIS A 422 33.33 10.88 -35.76
C HIS A 422 31.96 10.78 -35.06
N ALA A 423 31.26 11.88 -34.85
CA ALA A 423 29.87 11.86 -34.39
C ALA A 423 28.93 12.05 -35.59
N GLU A 424 27.90 11.24 -35.66
CA GLU A 424 26.86 11.28 -36.68
C GLU A 424 25.50 11.37 -36.01
N VAL A 425 24.70 12.37 -36.37
CA VAL A 425 23.37 12.56 -35.76
C VAL A 425 22.35 11.68 -36.50
N ASN A 426 21.81 10.68 -35.83
CA ASN A 426 20.82 9.76 -36.38
C ASN A 426 19.42 10.34 -36.41
N SER A 427 19.03 10.95 -35.30
CA SER A 427 17.74 11.61 -35.19
C SER A 427 17.81 12.80 -34.24
N SER A 428 17.00 13.79 -34.51
CA SER A 428 16.83 14.97 -33.64
C SER A 428 15.36 15.34 -33.63
N ASP A 429 14.81 15.49 -32.45
CA ASP A 429 13.41 15.83 -32.23
C ASP A 429 13.30 17.03 -31.28
N LEU A 430 12.48 18.01 -31.64
CA LEU A 430 12.21 19.21 -30.87
C LEU A 430 10.73 19.31 -30.57
N ASN A 431 10.35 19.12 -29.32
CA ASN A 431 8.98 19.29 -28.86
C ASN A 431 8.75 20.74 -28.42
N ILE A 432 8.06 21.46 -29.24
CA ILE A 432 7.80 22.89 -29.06
C ILE A 432 6.90 23.17 -27.85
N ASN A 433 5.89 22.31 -27.61
CA ASN A 433 4.93 22.53 -26.55
C ASN A 433 5.56 22.42 -25.15
N ASN A 434 6.56 21.56 -25.02
CA ASN A 434 7.24 21.32 -23.74
C ASN A 434 8.65 21.93 -23.70
N GLN A 435 9.02 22.68 -24.74
CA GLN A 435 10.36 23.25 -24.91
C GLN A 435 11.49 22.24 -24.61
N SER A 436 11.28 21.00 -25.02
CA SER A 436 12.21 19.89 -24.79
C SER A 436 12.74 19.34 -26.11
N PHE A 437 13.95 18.83 -26.09
CA PHE A 437 14.55 18.19 -27.25
C PHE A 437 15.17 16.86 -26.89
N SER A 438 15.33 16.04 -27.94
CA SER A 438 16.07 14.78 -27.87
C SER A 438 16.90 14.60 -29.13
N ILE A 439 18.18 14.26 -28.96
CA ILE A 439 19.12 14.03 -30.04
C ILE A 439 19.74 12.67 -29.84
N GLU A 440 19.68 11.84 -30.88
CA GLU A 440 20.39 10.57 -30.92
C GLU A 440 21.55 10.67 -31.88
N LEU A 441 22.74 10.39 -31.39
CA LEU A 441 23.94 10.40 -32.17
C LEU A 441 24.71 9.07 -32.07
N GLN A 442 25.36 8.72 -33.14
CA GLN A 442 26.34 7.62 -33.19
C GLN A 442 27.75 8.18 -33.18
N TYR A 443 28.61 7.60 -32.32
CA TYR A 443 30.01 7.95 -32.24
C TYR A 443 30.88 6.75 -32.53
N LYS A 444 31.64 6.84 -33.62
CA LYS A 444 32.51 5.76 -34.11
C LYS A 444 33.93 6.28 -34.22
N LYS A 445 34.89 5.53 -33.71
CA LYS A 445 36.30 5.86 -33.98
C LYS A 445 36.61 5.51 -35.45
N SER A 446 37.21 6.45 -36.17
CA SER A 446 37.75 6.14 -37.46
C SER A 446 38.89 5.15 -37.31
N ALA A 447 38.89 4.14 -38.15
CA ALA A 447 39.97 3.17 -38.28
C ALA A 447 41.29 3.83 -38.68
#